data_838b7223f4571fc0b51173c8abc66dff
#
_entry.id   838b7223f4571fc0b51173c8abc66dff
#
_cell.length_a   1.000
_cell.length_b   1.000
_cell.length_c   1.000
_cell.angle_alpha   90.00
_cell.angle_beta   90.00
_cell.angle_gamma   90.00
#
_symmetry.space_group_name_H-M   'P 1'
#
loop_
_entity.id
_entity.type
_entity.pdbx_description
1 polymer ?
#
loop_
_entity_poly.entity_id
_entity_poly.type
_entity_poly.pdbx_seq_one_letter_code
_entity_poly.pdbx_strand_id
1 'polypeptide(L)'
;MHFKFNPLSTKYKSVTGGVKEHSSVRFYVESDEPVTMRMYSEDDYTDRAMKQTEGGFYLDFELSHGLYFYEFFSGGIKYGMGEDYRAVPTNKRWQLTVYPENYSTPDWIKGGIIYQIFPDRFCKAGDFTVGKGKKKREDWGGMPTFRSPDGKVRNNEFFGGNFKGIESKLDYVKELGVDAVYLNPICESYSSHRYDTGDYLKPDSVLGSIEDFKSLTKSGKERDIYFIFDGVFNHTGAGSRYFNKYFDYDEIGAYNDKNSKYFDWYTFWEHPESYASWWGFKTLPTIKKDSKSFQKFVCDKVVEYWVDAGIRGVRLDVVDELTDKFVYKIRKALKARGEDNFLIGEVWEDATNKISYGVRRKYYTDGLLDSVMNYPLRSAIIDYVMKGDCSLLRLTLLEQLNNYPKQSLDSLMNVLSTHDSTRIITLLGRRHTVTDKDLMANEFLDEWEYARGKEREKLATVLQFFLYGVPSVYYGDEEGLEGDLDPYNRRCFNWEKGDKDLTEHYKKIAKIRKGNAVFKDGVMNIIKAEGGLFVFTRGEGEQKITVALNAGRHTKQLYFSKAVKELYSNLTSDKFELKPNGFLIISAKA
;
A
#
# COMPACT_ATOMS: atom_id res chain seq x y z
N MET A 1 1.62 13.55 -41.56
CA MET A 1 2.74 12.72 -41.06
C MET A 1 2.19 11.67 -40.17
N HIS A 2 2.43 10.41 -40.49
CA HIS A 2 1.94 9.28 -39.70
C HIS A 2 2.99 8.89 -38.65
N PHE A 3 2.64 8.94 -37.32
CA PHE A 3 3.51 8.51 -36.24
C PHE A 3 2.69 7.82 -35.16
N LYS A 4 3.00 6.54 -34.87
CA LYS A 4 2.32 5.77 -33.83
C LYS A 4 3.29 5.04 -32.93
N PHE A 5 3.11 5.22 -31.65
CA PHE A 5 3.79 4.47 -30.59
C PHE A 5 2.89 4.40 -29.35
N ASN A 6 2.93 3.26 -28.65
CA ASN A 6 2.25 3.07 -27.38
C ASN A 6 3.04 2.08 -26.51
N PRO A 7 3.71 2.50 -25.42
CA PRO A 7 4.56 1.61 -24.60
C PRO A 7 3.79 0.51 -23.86
N LEU A 8 2.46 0.62 -23.79
CA LEU A 8 1.59 -0.37 -23.16
C LEU A 8 1.15 -1.49 -24.12
N SER A 9 1.62 -1.47 -25.36
CA SER A 9 1.39 -2.51 -26.35
C SER A 9 2.69 -3.20 -26.72
N THR A 10 2.71 -4.52 -26.61
CA THR A 10 3.88 -5.36 -26.98
C THR A 10 4.26 -5.26 -28.46
N LYS A 11 3.35 -4.75 -29.31
CA LYS A 11 3.68 -4.39 -30.69
C LYS A 11 4.75 -3.29 -30.76
N TYR A 12 4.68 -2.29 -29.88
CA TYR A 12 5.55 -1.10 -29.93
C TYR A 12 6.71 -1.15 -28.93
N LYS A 13 6.52 -1.80 -27.77
CA LYS A 13 7.59 -2.07 -26.82
C LYS A 13 7.48 -3.54 -26.40
N SER A 14 8.50 -4.34 -26.69
CA SER A 14 8.46 -5.79 -26.53
C SER A 14 8.11 -6.29 -25.11
N VAL A 15 8.28 -5.43 -24.10
CA VAL A 15 7.96 -5.70 -22.69
C VAL A 15 7.17 -4.52 -22.14
N THR A 16 5.97 -4.74 -21.57
CA THR A 16 5.21 -3.71 -20.84
C THR A 16 5.75 -3.54 -19.43
N GLY A 17 5.62 -2.32 -18.87
CA GLY A 17 6.12 -1.99 -17.53
C GLY A 17 7.63 -1.84 -17.47
N GLY A 18 8.19 -1.95 -16.25
CA GLY A 18 9.62 -1.95 -16.02
C GLY A 18 10.29 -3.17 -16.64
N VAL A 19 11.55 -3.04 -17.00
CA VAL A 19 12.33 -4.08 -17.69
C VAL A 19 13.50 -4.56 -16.83
N LYS A 20 13.90 -5.79 -17.04
CA LYS A 20 15.05 -6.39 -16.37
C LYS A 20 16.34 -5.88 -17.01
N GLU A 21 17.37 -5.58 -16.22
CA GLU A 21 18.68 -5.20 -16.75
C GLU A 21 19.27 -6.28 -17.66
N HIS A 22 20.08 -5.87 -18.63
CA HIS A 22 20.72 -6.73 -19.63
C HIS A 22 19.75 -7.53 -20.52
N SER A 23 18.44 -7.26 -20.42
CA SER A 23 17.49 -7.81 -21.38
C SER A 23 17.34 -6.90 -22.59
N SER A 24 17.29 -7.49 -23.78
CA SER A 24 17.06 -6.73 -25.01
C SER A 24 15.59 -6.30 -25.10
N VAL A 25 15.35 -5.00 -25.14
CA VAL A 25 14.02 -4.40 -25.30
C VAL A 25 13.91 -3.78 -26.68
N ARG A 26 12.94 -4.26 -27.47
CA ARG A 26 12.65 -3.69 -28.79
C ARG A 26 11.62 -2.58 -28.66
N PHE A 27 11.98 -1.42 -29.22
CA PHE A 27 11.07 -0.33 -29.51
C PHE A 27 10.76 -0.33 -31.00
N TYR A 28 9.47 -0.28 -31.36
CA TYR A 28 9.00 -0.19 -32.73
C TYR A 28 8.07 1.02 -32.87
N VAL A 29 8.21 1.76 -33.95
CA VAL A 29 7.41 2.95 -34.26
C VAL A 29 6.87 2.84 -35.68
N GLU A 30 5.58 3.07 -35.89
CA GLU A 30 5.03 3.30 -37.21
C GLU A 30 5.29 4.76 -37.60
N SER A 31 6.06 4.99 -38.66
CA SER A 31 6.37 6.32 -39.18
C SER A 31 6.70 6.25 -40.66
N ASP A 32 6.31 7.30 -41.39
CA ASP A 32 6.66 7.48 -42.80
C ASP A 32 8.07 8.08 -42.98
N GLU A 33 8.61 8.71 -41.94
CA GLU A 33 9.88 9.42 -41.94
C GLU A 33 10.88 8.77 -40.98
N PRO A 34 12.21 8.90 -41.21
CA PRO A 34 13.24 8.39 -40.32
C PRO A 34 13.03 8.84 -38.88
N VAL A 35 13.28 7.92 -37.92
CA VAL A 35 13.06 8.14 -36.49
C VAL A 35 14.38 8.07 -35.74
N THR A 36 14.60 9.05 -34.86
CA THR A 36 15.66 9.03 -33.85
C THR A 36 15.00 8.87 -32.47
N MET A 37 15.46 7.92 -31.70
CA MET A 37 15.07 7.78 -30.29
C MET A 37 16.11 8.46 -29.42
N ARG A 38 15.66 9.32 -28.48
CA ARG A 38 16.48 9.90 -27.43
C ARG A 38 16.15 9.24 -26.11
N MET A 39 17.19 8.68 -25.49
CA MET A 39 17.12 8.07 -24.16
C MET A 39 17.90 8.93 -23.17
N TYR A 40 17.24 9.33 -22.08
CA TYR A 40 17.84 10.10 -20.99
C TYR A 40 18.17 9.18 -19.82
N SER A 41 19.35 9.30 -19.25
CA SER A 41 19.72 8.85 -17.91
C SER A 41 19.64 10.03 -16.93
N GLU A 42 20.10 9.87 -15.67
CA GLU A 42 20.05 10.96 -14.67
C GLU A 42 20.83 12.19 -15.12
N ASP A 43 22.00 12.03 -15.75
CA ASP A 43 22.96 13.10 -16.01
C ASP A 43 23.19 13.38 -17.51
N ASP A 44 22.70 12.51 -18.43
CA ASP A 44 23.03 12.58 -19.84
C ASP A 44 21.90 12.01 -20.73
N TYR A 45 22.07 12.17 -22.04
CA TYR A 45 21.19 11.52 -23.01
C TYR A 45 21.98 10.93 -24.17
N THR A 46 21.39 9.94 -24.84
CA THR A 46 21.94 9.30 -26.04
C THR A 46 20.88 9.32 -27.13
N ASP A 47 21.29 9.81 -28.32
CA ASP A 47 20.49 9.76 -29.53
C ASP A 47 20.89 8.55 -30.37
N ARG A 48 19.91 7.78 -30.83
CA ARG A 48 20.11 6.63 -31.72
C ARG A 48 19.11 6.64 -32.85
N ALA A 49 19.62 6.62 -34.10
CA ALA A 49 18.78 6.40 -35.26
C ALA A 49 18.17 5.00 -35.22
N MET A 50 16.86 4.90 -35.42
CA MET A 50 16.15 3.63 -35.50
C MET A 50 16.34 3.00 -36.89
N LYS A 51 16.40 1.68 -36.96
CA LYS A 51 16.54 0.91 -38.19
C LYS A 51 15.19 0.78 -38.88
N GLN A 52 15.18 1.01 -40.18
CA GLN A 52 13.98 0.85 -41.02
C GLN A 52 13.57 -0.62 -41.11
N THR A 53 12.27 -0.87 -41.13
CA THR A 53 11.64 -2.17 -41.35
C THR A 53 10.32 -1.97 -42.10
N GLU A 54 9.64 -3.05 -42.46
CA GLU A 54 8.31 -2.97 -43.06
C GLU A 54 7.32 -2.25 -42.12
N GLY A 55 6.74 -1.16 -42.60
CA GLY A 55 5.74 -0.36 -41.91
C GLY A 55 6.25 0.57 -40.78
N GLY A 56 7.59 0.72 -40.63
CA GLY A 56 8.11 1.63 -39.61
C GLY A 56 9.59 1.48 -39.30
N PHE A 57 9.94 1.75 -38.04
CA PHE A 57 11.31 1.75 -37.55
C PHE A 57 11.43 1.03 -36.22
N TYR A 58 12.53 0.34 -35.96
CA TYR A 58 12.79 -0.34 -34.70
C TYR A 58 14.18 -0.06 -34.16
N LEU A 59 14.33 -0.24 -32.85
CA LEU A 59 15.60 -0.17 -32.14
C LEU A 59 15.59 -1.15 -30.98
N ASP A 60 16.65 -1.95 -30.86
CA ASP A 60 16.87 -2.82 -29.72
C ASP A 60 17.83 -2.14 -28.73
N PHE A 61 17.45 -2.11 -27.46
CA PHE A 61 18.24 -1.57 -26.37
C PHE A 61 18.51 -2.63 -25.32
N GLU A 62 19.74 -2.62 -24.80
CA GLU A 62 20.13 -3.24 -23.54
C GLU A 62 20.57 -2.15 -22.57
N LEU A 63 20.07 -2.16 -21.36
CA LEU A 63 20.31 -1.13 -20.34
C LEU A 63 20.74 -1.77 -19.03
N SER A 64 21.62 -1.10 -18.29
CA SER A 64 21.85 -1.37 -16.88
C SER A 64 20.67 -0.91 -16.02
N HIS A 65 20.54 -1.44 -14.80
CA HIS A 65 19.48 -0.97 -13.91
C HIS A 65 19.58 0.54 -13.64
N GLY A 66 18.45 1.19 -13.53
CA GLY A 66 18.34 2.64 -13.39
C GLY A 66 17.00 3.19 -13.86
N LEU A 67 16.84 4.49 -13.73
CA LEU A 67 15.68 5.22 -14.21
C LEU A 67 16.01 5.97 -15.48
N TYR A 68 15.26 5.69 -16.53
CA TYR A 68 15.42 6.33 -17.84
C TYR A 68 14.14 7.03 -18.26
N PHE A 69 14.31 8.03 -19.16
CA PHE A 69 13.21 8.68 -19.86
C PHE A 69 13.50 8.68 -21.33
N TYR A 70 12.47 8.63 -22.18
CA TYR A 70 12.69 8.63 -23.63
C TYR A 70 11.61 9.37 -24.39
N GLU A 71 11.99 9.76 -25.62
CA GLU A 71 11.15 10.45 -26.60
C GLU A 71 11.66 10.15 -28.01
N PHE A 72 10.90 10.51 -29.04
CA PHE A 72 11.26 10.28 -30.42
C PHE A 72 11.28 11.58 -31.24
N PHE A 73 12.09 11.60 -32.28
CA PHE A 73 12.16 12.68 -33.26
C PHE A 73 11.95 12.09 -34.66
N SER A 74 11.04 12.69 -35.45
CA SER A 74 10.77 12.28 -36.83
C SER A 74 10.25 13.47 -37.63
N GLY A 75 10.78 13.72 -38.84
CA GLY A 75 10.35 14.81 -39.70
C GLY A 75 10.44 16.21 -39.05
N GLY A 76 11.43 16.45 -38.20
CA GLY A 76 11.59 17.70 -37.47
C GLY A 76 10.62 17.87 -36.28
N ILE A 77 9.76 16.90 -35.99
CA ILE A 77 8.79 16.93 -34.89
C ILE A 77 9.29 16.05 -33.73
N LYS A 78 9.11 16.55 -32.51
CA LYS A 78 9.35 15.84 -31.27
C LYS A 78 8.07 15.16 -30.82
N TYR A 79 8.13 13.84 -30.62
CA TYR A 79 7.02 13.02 -30.11
C TYR A 79 7.32 12.52 -28.70
N GLY A 80 6.37 12.70 -27.82
CA GLY A 80 6.43 12.26 -26.45
C GLY A 80 5.08 11.71 -25.97
N MET A 81 4.92 11.58 -24.65
CA MET A 81 3.79 10.94 -24.01
C MET A 81 2.54 11.83 -23.98
N GLY A 82 1.47 11.42 -24.66
CA GLY A 82 0.12 11.97 -24.52
C GLY A 82 -0.59 11.49 -23.26
N GLU A 83 -1.79 12.03 -22.99
CA GLU A 83 -2.62 11.69 -21.82
C GLU A 83 -3.08 10.22 -21.80
N ASP A 84 -3.12 9.57 -22.96
CA ASP A 84 -3.43 8.15 -23.12
C ASP A 84 -2.19 7.27 -23.29
N TYR A 85 -1.00 7.79 -22.97
CA TYR A 85 0.32 7.17 -23.15
C TYR A 85 0.73 6.96 -24.60
N ARG A 86 -0.12 7.25 -25.58
CA ARG A 86 0.25 7.23 -27.01
C ARG A 86 1.11 8.42 -27.40
N ALA A 87 1.86 8.25 -28.48
CA ALA A 87 2.71 9.30 -29.01
C ALA A 87 1.90 10.48 -29.55
N VAL A 88 2.27 11.68 -29.12
CA VAL A 88 1.77 12.96 -29.63
C VAL A 88 2.92 13.98 -29.67
N PRO A 89 2.82 15.06 -30.47
CA PRO A 89 3.76 16.17 -30.38
C PRO A 89 3.69 16.82 -28.98
N THR A 90 4.74 16.63 -28.15
CA THR A 90 4.79 17.16 -26.77
C THR A 90 6.21 17.11 -26.20
N ASN A 91 6.42 17.81 -25.09
CA ASN A 91 7.66 17.74 -24.29
C ASN A 91 7.61 16.72 -23.14
N LYS A 92 6.48 16.05 -22.91
CA LYS A 92 6.37 15.00 -21.90
C LYS A 92 7.07 13.74 -22.38
N ARG A 93 7.88 13.11 -21.53
CA ARG A 93 8.65 11.89 -21.85
C ARG A 93 7.98 10.68 -21.22
N TRP A 94 8.15 9.51 -21.86
CA TRP A 94 7.84 8.24 -21.19
C TRP A 94 8.97 7.88 -20.23
N GLN A 95 8.60 7.25 -19.13
CA GLN A 95 9.53 6.65 -18.19
C GLN A 95 9.84 5.20 -18.57
N LEU A 96 11.06 4.75 -18.29
CA LEU A 96 11.47 3.36 -18.34
C LEU A 96 12.25 3.02 -17.07
N THR A 97 11.67 2.20 -16.21
CA THR A 97 12.31 1.65 -15.02
C THR A 97 13.05 0.37 -15.40
N VAL A 98 14.36 0.35 -15.20
CA VAL A 98 15.17 -0.85 -15.38
C VAL A 98 15.60 -1.37 -14.02
N TYR A 99 15.25 -2.62 -13.69
CA TYR A 99 15.49 -3.23 -12.38
C TYR A 99 16.56 -4.32 -12.44
N PRO A 100 17.24 -4.65 -11.31
CA PRO A 100 18.33 -5.62 -11.26
C PRO A 100 17.90 -7.02 -11.72
N GLU A 101 18.82 -7.76 -12.31
CA GLU A 101 18.57 -9.10 -12.85
C GLU A 101 18.02 -10.08 -11.82
N ASN A 102 18.52 -10.02 -10.60
CA ASN A 102 18.13 -10.91 -9.49
C ASN A 102 16.95 -10.37 -8.66
N TYR A 103 16.30 -9.29 -9.10
CA TYR A 103 15.16 -8.75 -8.38
C TYR A 103 13.92 -9.60 -8.59
N SER A 104 13.35 -10.07 -7.47
CA SER A 104 12.10 -10.83 -7.42
C SER A 104 11.25 -10.39 -6.24
N THR A 105 9.96 -10.66 -6.31
CA THR A 105 8.99 -10.44 -5.22
C THR A 105 8.35 -11.77 -4.83
N PRO A 106 8.00 -11.96 -3.54
CA PRO A 106 7.37 -13.19 -3.07
C PRO A 106 6.08 -13.53 -3.81
N ASP A 107 5.94 -14.78 -4.21
CA ASP A 107 4.80 -15.22 -5.02
C ASP A 107 3.56 -15.53 -4.18
N TRP A 108 3.73 -15.86 -2.89
CA TRP A 108 2.66 -16.26 -1.98
C TRP A 108 1.64 -15.16 -1.71
N ILE A 109 2.04 -13.89 -1.82
CA ILE A 109 1.15 -12.75 -1.56
C ILE A 109 0.37 -12.30 -2.80
N LYS A 110 0.89 -12.58 -4.01
CA LYS A 110 0.23 -12.21 -5.27
C LYS A 110 -1.11 -12.94 -5.40
N GLY A 111 -2.15 -12.19 -5.75
CA GLY A 111 -3.53 -12.70 -5.78
C GLY A 111 -4.17 -12.87 -4.39
N GLY A 112 -3.39 -12.67 -3.32
CA GLY A 112 -3.83 -12.72 -1.94
C GLY A 112 -4.58 -11.47 -1.48
N ILE A 113 -4.87 -11.43 -0.17
CA ILE A 113 -5.59 -10.35 0.52
C ILE A 113 -4.84 -10.07 1.83
N ILE A 114 -4.55 -8.80 2.10
CA ILE A 114 -4.00 -8.33 3.37
C ILE A 114 -5.14 -7.80 4.23
N TYR A 115 -5.06 -8.02 5.54
CA TYR A 115 -5.96 -7.44 6.53
C TYR A 115 -5.13 -6.66 7.56
N GLN A 116 -5.32 -5.34 7.62
CA GLN A 116 -4.60 -4.48 8.55
C GLN A 116 -5.31 -4.42 9.89
N ILE A 117 -4.63 -4.75 10.97
CA ILE A 117 -5.14 -4.71 12.33
C ILE A 117 -4.41 -3.64 13.15
N PHE A 118 -5.17 -2.80 13.85
CA PHE A 118 -4.68 -1.97 14.95
C PHE A 118 -4.88 -2.77 16.25
N PRO A 119 -3.82 -3.40 16.83
CA PRO A 119 -3.97 -4.49 17.80
C PRO A 119 -4.77 -4.13 19.05
N ASP A 120 -4.58 -2.92 19.59
CA ASP A 120 -5.29 -2.43 20.79
C ASP A 120 -6.82 -2.33 20.60
N ARG A 121 -7.31 -2.33 19.37
CA ARG A 121 -8.69 -2.01 19.01
C ARG A 121 -9.45 -3.12 18.28
N PHE A 122 -8.81 -4.25 18.03
CA PHE A 122 -9.41 -5.32 17.24
C PHE A 122 -10.21 -6.31 18.10
N CYS A 123 -9.57 -6.97 19.06
CA CYS A 123 -10.23 -7.92 19.95
C CYS A 123 -9.49 -8.04 21.29
N LYS A 124 -10.25 -7.97 22.38
CA LYS A 124 -9.75 -8.12 23.74
C LYS A 124 -10.01 -9.54 24.24
N ALA A 125 -9.00 -10.21 24.77
CA ALA A 125 -9.14 -11.47 25.48
C ALA A 125 -8.49 -11.37 26.87
N GLY A 126 -9.28 -11.62 27.90
CA GLY A 126 -8.85 -11.48 29.31
C GLY A 126 -8.76 -10.03 29.79
N ASP A 127 -8.22 -9.86 30.98
CA ASP A 127 -7.92 -8.54 31.55
C ASP A 127 -6.47 -8.13 31.25
N PHE A 128 -6.18 -6.84 31.38
CA PHE A 128 -4.86 -6.28 31.12
C PHE A 128 -4.52 -5.18 32.12
N THR A 129 -3.25 -4.93 32.27
CA THR A 129 -2.73 -3.82 33.08
C THR A 129 -1.95 -2.86 32.19
N VAL A 130 -1.92 -1.61 32.59
CA VAL A 130 -1.15 -0.56 31.89
C VAL A 130 -0.04 -0.02 32.78
N GLY A 131 1.08 0.36 32.18
CA GLY A 131 2.20 0.98 32.89
C GLY A 131 1.91 2.41 33.35
N LYS A 132 2.88 3.00 34.02
CA LYS A 132 2.83 4.38 34.51
C LYS A 132 2.53 5.38 33.38
N GLY A 133 1.61 6.29 33.63
CA GLY A 133 1.22 7.35 32.66
C GLY A 133 0.27 6.88 31.56
N LYS A 134 0.00 5.59 31.44
CA LYS A 134 -0.98 5.01 30.52
C LYS A 134 -2.36 4.96 31.20
N LYS A 135 -3.43 5.04 30.38
CA LYS A 135 -4.82 5.03 30.85
C LYS A 135 -5.54 3.79 30.32
N LYS A 136 -5.96 2.92 31.22
CA LYS A 136 -6.83 1.77 30.90
C LYS A 136 -8.23 2.27 30.59
N ARG A 137 -8.83 1.81 29.49
CA ARG A 137 -10.23 2.01 29.14
C ARG A 137 -11.01 0.74 29.43
N GLU A 138 -12.10 0.87 30.20
CA GLU A 138 -12.98 -0.26 30.52
C GLU A 138 -14.16 -0.34 29.53
N ASP A 139 -14.42 0.72 28.81
CA ASP A 139 -15.50 0.88 27.84
C ASP A 139 -15.05 0.46 26.42
N TRP A 140 -15.02 -0.84 26.15
CA TRP A 140 -14.75 -1.34 24.79
C TRP A 140 -15.74 -0.74 23.79
N GLY A 141 -15.26 -0.11 22.72
CA GLY A 141 -16.09 0.59 21.75
C GLY A 141 -16.31 2.09 22.05
N GLY A 142 -15.84 2.56 23.20
CA GLY A 142 -15.87 3.99 23.54
C GLY A 142 -15.06 4.84 22.54
N MET A 143 -15.40 6.14 22.45
CA MET A 143 -14.71 7.06 21.56
C MET A 143 -13.27 7.32 22.05
N PRO A 144 -12.24 7.17 21.21
CA PRO A 144 -10.87 7.56 21.56
C PRO A 144 -10.77 9.07 21.81
N THR A 145 -9.95 9.46 22.78
CA THR A 145 -9.75 10.87 23.15
C THR A 145 -8.60 11.49 22.34
N PHE A 146 -8.87 12.56 21.62
CA PHE A 146 -7.80 13.32 20.93
C PHE A 146 -7.00 14.16 21.91
N ARG A 147 -7.69 15.01 22.72
CA ARG A 147 -7.06 15.88 23.73
C ARG A 147 -7.50 15.52 25.13
N SER A 148 -6.56 15.46 26.05
CA SER A 148 -6.84 15.41 27.48
C SER A 148 -7.44 16.74 27.97
N PRO A 149 -8.09 16.79 29.15
CA PRO A 149 -8.69 18.02 29.68
C PRO A 149 -7.70 19.21 29.83
N ASP A 150 -6.41 18.94 29.93
CA ASP A 150 -5.34 19.95 29.96
C ASP A 150 -4.88 20.41 28.55
N GLY A 151 -5.61 20.02 27.49
CA GLY A 151 -5.34 20.38 26.12
C GLY A 151 -4.22 19.61 25.41
N LYS A 152 -3.57 18.66 26.08
CA LYS A 152 -2.44 17.89 25.53
C LYS A 152 -2.92 16.64 24.78
N VAL A 153 -2.27 16.36 23.64
CA VAL A 153 -2.41 15.08 22.92
C VAL A 153 -1.42 14.08 23.50
N ARG A 154 -1.91 12.98 24.08
CA ARG A 154 -1.07 11.97 24.74
C ARG A 154 -1.05 10.62 24.08
N ASN A 155 -2.12 10.24 23.38
CA ASN A 155 -2.28 8.94 22.72
C ASN A 155 -2.07 7.74 23.68
N ASN A 156 -2.36 7.92 24.96
CA ASN A 156 -2.04 6.98 26.03
C ASN A 156 -3.25 6.19 26.56
N GLU A 157 -4.35 6.14 25.81
CA GLU A 157 -5.55 5.36 26.13
C GLU A 157 -5.48 3.98 25.50
N PHE A 158 -5.62 2.94 26.29
CA PHE A 158 -5.55 1.54 25.90
C PHE A 158 -6.90 0.85 26.15
N PHE A 159 -7.45 0.22 25.11
CA PHE A 159 -8.69 -0.54 25.18
C PHE A 159 -8.43 -2.03 25.44
N GLY A 160 -7.20 -2.49 25.29
CA GLY A 160 -6.76 -3.81 25.70
C GLY A 160 -6.95 -4.91 24.66
N GLY A 161 -7.13 -4.57 23.38
CA GLY A 161 -6.98 -5.56 22.32
C GLY A 161 -5.58 -6.16 22.37
N ASN A 162 -5.45 -7.48 22.14
CA ASN A 162 -4.21 -8.21 22.40
C ASN A 162 -4.04 -9.42 21.47
N PHE A 163 -2.87 -10.08 21.54
CA PHE A 163 -2.53 -11.22 20.70
C PHE A 163 -3.50 -12.39 20.84
N LYS A 164 -3.91 -12.72 22.05
CA LYS A 164 -4.91 -13.77 22.31
C LYS A 164 -6.27 -13.43 21.71
N GLY A 165 -6.66 -12.15 21.78
CA GLY A 165 -7.86 -11.66 21.13
C GLY A 165 -7.79 -11.79 19.60
N ILE A 166 -6.67 -11.41 18.99
CA ILE A 166 -6.46 -11.58 17.55
C ILE A 166 -6.48 -13.06 17.19
N GLU A 167 -5.77 -13.91 17.95
CA GLU A 167 -5.72 -15.36 17.73
C GLU A 167 -7.11 -16.00 17.76
N SER A 168 -7.97 -15.59 18.70
CA SER A 168 -9.35 -16.08 18.82
C SER A 168 -10.25 -15.72 17.63
N LYS A 169 -9.83 -14.80 16.77
CA LYS A 169 -10.57 -14.30 15.60
C LYS A 169 -9.96 -14.71 14.26
N LEU A 170 -8.94 -15.56 14.25
CA LEU A 170 -8.29 -15.99 13.02
C LEU A 170 -9.23 -16.75 12.08
N ASP A 171 -10.23 -17.46 12.57
CA ASP A 171 -11.23 -18.12 11.72
C ASP A 171 -12.10 -17.09 10.98
N TYR A 172 -12.53 -16.02 11.65
CA TYR A 172 -13.20 -14.89 11.01
C TYR A 172 -12.34 -14.24 9.93
N VAL A 173 -11.06 -13.99 10.25
CA VAL A 173 -10.09 -13.41 9.29
C VAL A 173 -9.91 -14.35 8.09
N LYS A 174 -9.86 -15.66 8.29
CA LYS A 174 -9.78 -16.65 7.22
C LYS A 174 -11.04 -16.68 6.35
N GLU A 175 -12.22 -16.56 6.94
CA GLU A 175 -13.50 -16.49 6.21
C GLU A 175 -13.58 -15.26 5.29
N LEU A 176 -12.90 -14.15 5.64
CA LEU A 176 -12.73 -12.99 4.76
C LEU A 176 -11.76 -13.25 3.59
N GLY A 177 -11.16 -14.44 3.49
CA GLY A 177 -10.24 -14.83 2.44
C GLY A 177 -8.82 -14.30 2.61
N VAL A 178 -8.45 -13.81 3.79
CA VAL A 178 -7.17 -13.18 4.10
C VAL A 178 -6.02 -14.18 4.07
N ASP A 179 -4.89 -13.75 3.50
CA ASP A 179 -3.62 -14.51 3.42
C ASP A 179 -2.53 -13.89 4.31
N ALA A 180 -2.62 -12.59 4.58
CA ALA A 180 -1.68 -11.90 5.46
C ALA A 180 -2.37 -10.90 6.38
N VAL A 181 -1.93 -10.86 7.64
CA VAL A 181 -2.31 -9.83 8.61
C VAL A 181 -1.15 -8.85 8.75
N TYR A 182 -1.38 -7.59 8.39
CA TYR A 182 -0.48 -6.50 8.71
C TYR A 182 -0.86 -5.92 10.08
N LEU A 183 0.04 -6.05 11.05
CA LEU A 183 -0.12 -5.48 12.38
C LEU A 183 0.51 -4.11 12.45
N ASN A 184 -0.26 -3.08 12.84
CA ASN A 184 0.34 -1.82 13.30
C ASN A 184 1.30 -2.10 14.46
N PRO A 185 2.20 -1.16 14.84
CA PRO A 185 3.33 -1.46 15.72
C PRO A 185 2.96 -2.24 16.98
N ILE A 186 3.77 -3.26 17.29
CA ILE A 186 3.56 -4.17 18.41
C ILE A 186 4.66 -4.13 19.47
N CYS A 187 5.75 -3.39 19.20
CA CYS A 187 6.84 -3.21 20.16
C CYS A 187 6.38 -2.39 21.37
N GLU A 188 7.03 -2.63 22.52
CA GLU A 188 6.82 -1.82 23.72
C GLU A 188 6.94 -0.32 23.42
N SER A 189 6.01 0.49 23.93
CA SER A 189 5.97 1.93 23.73
C SER A 189 5.16 2.63 24.80
N TYR A 190 5.17 3.96 24.84
CA TYR A 190 4.31 4.74 25.72
C TYR A 190 2.89 4.89 25.16
N SER A 191 2.76 5.19 23.86
CA SER A 191 1.46 5.42 23.21
C SER A 191 0.73 4.14 22.82
N SER A 192 -0.58 4.24 22.65
CA SER A 192 -1.40 3.12 22.17
C SER A 192 -1.22 2.83 20.68
N HIS A 193 -0.71 3.78 19.89
CA HIS A 193 -0.36 3.55 18.49
C HIS A 193 1.01 2.89 18.30
N ARG A 194 1.90 2.97 19.29
CA ARG A 194 3.22 2.31 19.36
C ARG A 194 4.24 2.75 18.30
N TYR A 195 4.00 3.87 17.61
CA TYR A 195 5.01 4.45 16.72
C TYR A 195 6.15 5.13 17.49
N ASP A 196 6.02 5.36 18.78
CA ASP A 196 7.07 5.80 19.71
C ASP A 196 7.77 4.60 20.37
N THR A 197 8.40 3.74 19.57
CA THR A 197 9.03 2.50 20.03
C THR A 197 9.90 2.69 21.26
N GLY A 198 9.62 1.92 22.31
CA GLY A 198 10.37 1.90 23.57
C GLY A 198 11.47 0.84 23.58
N ASP A 199 11.13 -0.40 23.17
CA ASP A 199 12.08 -1.50 23.02
C ASP A 199 11.71 -2.36 21.81
N TYR A 200 12.61 -2.43 20.82
CA TYR A 200 12.41 -3.21 19.58
C TYR A 200 12.36 -4.73 19.80
N LEU A 201 12.95 -5.21 20.89
CA LEU A 201 13.07 -6.65 21.18
C LEU A 201 12.04 -7.13 22.23
N LYS A 202 11.00 -6.34 22.48
CA LYS A 202 9.96 -6.65 23.45
C LYS A 202 8.60 -6.26 22.90
N PRO A 203 7.62 -7.17 22.85
CA PRO A 203 6.25 -6.78 22.57
C PRO A 203 5.68 -5.91 23.69
N ASP A 204 4.74 -5.01 23.35
CA ASP A 204 4.05 -4.19 24.36
C ASP A 204 3.26 -5.11 25.31
N SER A 205 3.40 -4.90 26.61
CA SER A 205 2.81 -5.75 27.64
C SER A 205 1.27 -5.79 27.62
N VAL A 206 0.62 -4.75 27.07
CA VAL A 206 -0.83 -4.76 26.86
C VAL A 206 -1.23 -5.77 25.79
N LEU A 207 -0.37 -5.99 24.78
CA LEU A 207 -0.63 -6.96 23.73
C LEU A 207 -0.35 -8.41 24.14
N GLY A 208 0.52 -8.61 25.12
CA GLY A 208 0.91 -9.93 25.61
C GLY A 208 2.41 -10.17 25.60
N SER A 209 2.80 -11.42 25.83
CA SER A 209 4.20 -11.86 25.80
C SER A 209 4.66 -12.22 24.40
N ILE A 210 5.98 -12.48 24.25
CA ILE A 210 6.52 -13.02 22.98
C ILE A 210 6.00 -14.43 22.72
N GLU A 211 5.71 -15.20 23.75
CA GLU A 211 5.11 -16.53 23.66
C GLU A 211 3.68 -16.46 23.13
N ASP A 212 2.88 -15.45 23.57
CA ASP A 212 1.55 -15.20 23.04
C ASP A 212 1.63 -14.81 21.55
N PHE A 213 2.62 -14.01 21.16
CA PHE A 213 2.83 -13.65 19.74
C PHE A 213 3.24 -14.87 18.89
N LYS A 214 4.14 -15.73 19.39
CA LYS A 214 4.51 -16.98 18.73
C LYS A 214 3.33 -17.94 18.60
N SER A 215 2.43 -18.00 19.60
CA SER A 215 1.18 -18.76 19.52
C SER A 215 0.31 -18.23 18.39
N LEU A 216 0.10 -16.90 18.34
CA LEU A 216 -0.67 -16.24 17.30
C LEU A 216 -0.12 -16.54 15.89
N THR A 217 1.20 -16.39 15.68
CA THR A 217 1.82 -16.63 14.36
C THR A 217 1.77 -18.10 13.95
N LYS A 218 1.90 -19.02 14.90
CA LYS A 218 1.73 -20.46 14.66
C LYS A 218 0.29 -20.79 14.28
N SER A 219 -0.70 -20.32 15.03
CA SER A 219 -2.13 -20.51 14.75
C SER A 219 -2.52 -19.90 13.40
N GLY A 220 -1.91 -18.77 13.04
CA GLY A 220 -2.07 -18.17 11.71
C GLY A 220 -1.53 -19.05 10.61
N LYS A 221 -0.31 -19.57 10.76
CA LYS A 221 0.32 -20.47 9.78
C LYS A 221 -0.50 -21.75 9.54
N GLU A 222 -1.13 -22.30 10.58
CA GLU A 222 -2.04 -23.45 10.46
C GLU A 222 -3.29 -23.15 9.59
N ARG A 223 -3.59 -21.87 9.38
CA ARG A 223 -4.69 -21.35 8.52
C ARG A 223 -4.20 -20.72 7.22
N ASP A 224 -2.93 -20.86 6.87
CA ASP A 224 -2.29 -20.14 5.76
C ASP A 224 -2.48 -18.61 5.86
N ILE A 225 -2.37 -18.06 7.07
CA ILE A 225 -2.35 -16.62 7.36
C ILE A 225 -0.95 -16.27 7.88
N TYR A 226 -0.29 -15.33 7.23
CA TYR A 226 1.05 -14.86 7.59
C TYR A 226 0.99 -13.46 8.19
N PHE A 227 2.03 -13.08 8.95
CA PHE A 227 2.05 -11.81 9.66
C PHE A 227 3.11 -10.87 9.08
N ILE A 228 2.73 -9.59 8.94
CA ILE A 228 3.59 -8.49 8.51
C ILE A 228 3.78 -7.55 9.72
N PHE A 229 5.04 -7.31 10.06
CA PHE A 229 5.46 -6.47 11.17
C PHE A 229 5.64 -5.01 10.69
N ASP A 230 5.28 -4.03 11.53
CA ASP A 230 5.53 -2.60 11.27
C ASP A 230 6.89 -2.18 11.82
N GLY A 231 7.83 -1.90 10.93
CA GLY A 231 9.21 -1.52 11.24
C GLY A 231 9.39 -0.01 11.33
N VAL A 232 9.30 0.53 12.53
CA VAL A 232 9.47 1.96 12.84
C VAL A 232 10.95 2.25 13.11
N PHE A 233 11.73 2.55 12.07
CA PHE A 233 13.19 2.67 12.19
C PHE A 233 13.73 4.09 11.98
N ASN A 234 12.86 5.06 11.70
CA ASN A 234 13.26 6.46 11.55
C ASN A 234 13.46 7.17 12.88
N HIS A 235 12.73 6.77 13.92
CA HIS A 235 12.75 7.41 15.24
C HIS A 235 12.43 6.40 16.34
N THR A 236 12.63 6.79 17.59
CA THR A 236 12.19 6.04 18.78
C THR A 236 11.35 6.95 19.67
N GLY A 237 10.70 6.38 20.68
CA GLY A 237 10.13 7.17 21.75
C GLY A 237 11.22 7.87 22.58
N ALA A 238 10.97 9.08 23.06
CA ALA A 238 11.89 9.76 23.99
C ALA A 238 12.05 9.00 25.31
N GLY A 239 11.04 8.22 25.71
CA GLY A 239 11.09 7.30 26.84
C GLY A 239 11.67 5.93 26.50
N SER A 240 12.16 5.68 25.26
CA SER A 240 12.73 4.37 24.90
C SER A 240 13.99 4.05 25.72
N ARG A 241 14.28 2.76 25.90
CA ARG A 241 15.52 2.31 26.54
C ARG A 241 16.79 2.87 25.88
N TYR A 242 16.70 3.23 24.60
CA TYR A 242 17.83 3.72 23.80
C TYR A 242 18.09 5.20 24.01
N PHE A 243 17.04 6.01 24.20
CA PHE A 243 17.12 7.44 24.48
C PHE A 243 16.99 7.75 25.97
N ASN A 244 16.01 7.19 26.63
CA ASN A 244 15.72 7.15 28.07
C ASN A 244 15.61 8.53 28.76
N LYS A 245 14.93 9.48 28.11
CA LYS A 245 14.74 10.85 28.63
C LYS A 245 14.03 10.87 29.99
N TYR A 246 13.10 9.93 30.24
CA TYR A 246 12.24 9.92 31.43
C TYR A 246 12.71 8.95 32.50
N PHE A 247 13.87 8.31 32.30
CA PHE A 247 14.45 7.32 33.23
C PHE A 247 13.50 6.13 33.48
N ASP A 248 12.78 5.72 32.43
CA ASP A 248 11.85 4.59 32.51
C ASP A 248 12.56 3.22 32.45
N TYR A 249 13.84 3.19 32.11
CA TYR A 249 14.71 2.01 32.07
C TYR A 249 15.95 2.21 32.92
N ASP A 250 16.43 1.12 33.57
CA ASP A 250 17.68 1.14 34.36
C ASP A 250 18.93 1.30 33.47
N GLU A 251 18.80 1.07 32.16
CA GLU A 251 19.90 1.20 31.19
C GLU A 251 20.17 2.68 30.85
N ILE A 252 21.45 3.04 30.73
CA ILE A 252 21.87 4.40 30.38
C ILE A 252 21.58 4.66 28.89
N GLY A 253 20.57 5.46 28.59
CA GLY A 253 20.21 5.89 27.24
C GLY A 253 21.07 7.07 26.76
N ALA A 254 20.89 7.40 25.48
CA ALA A 254 21.65 8.49 24.83
C ALA A 254 21.39 9.87 25.44
N TYR A 255 20.20 10.12 26.01
CA TYR A 255 19.87 11.37 26.70
C TYR A 255 20.59 11.49 28.05
N ASN A 256 20.84 10.36 28.73
CA ASN A 256 21.37 10.36 30.10
C ASN A 256 22.86 10.60 30.12
N ASP A 257 23.66 10.06 29.19
CA ASP A 257 25.12 10.17 29.17
C ASP A 257 25.64 10.10 27.72
N LYS A 258 26.61 10.97 27.42
CA LYS A 258 27.36 11.00 26.15
C LYS A 258 28.19 9.73 25.90
N ASN A 259 28.52 8.97 26.95
CA ASN A 259 29.21 7.68 26.87
C ASN A 259 28.28 6.50 26.68
N SER A 260 26.96 6.71 26.61
CA SER A 260 26.01 5.64 26.30
C SER A 260 26.34 4.98 24.97
N LYS A 261 26.25 3.63 24.93
CA LYS A 261 26.42 2.87 23.67
C LYS A 261 25.41 3.24 22.58
N TYR A 262 24.33 3.95 22.95
CA TYR A 262 23.30 4.44 22.05
C TYR A 262 23.49 5.90 21.62
N PHE A 263 24.52 6.60 22.15
CA PHE A 263 24.69 8.03 21.87
C PHE A 263 24.86 8.32 20.37
N ASP A 264 25.60 7.46 19.63
CA ASP A 264 25.78 7.58 18.17
C ASP A 264 24.49 7.34 17.36
N TRP A 265 23.42 6.85 17.99
CA TRP A 265 22.13 6.66 17.30
C TRP A 265 21.39 7.95 17.04
N TYR A 266 21.71 9.03 17.79
CA TYR A 266 20.99 10.29 17.76
C TYR A 266 21.90 11.47 17.44
N THR A 267 21.30 12.56 17.00
CA THR A 267 22.00 13.81 16.74
C THR A 267 21.64 14.81 17.83
N PHE A 268 22.63 15.27 18.57
CA PHE A 268 22.50 16.35 19.55
C PHE A 268 23.24 17.60 19.04
N TRP A 269 22.59 18.74 19.14
CA TRP A 269 23.25 20.04 18.95
C TRP A 269 23.80 20.56 20.30
N GLU A 270 23.02 20.35 21.37
CA GLU A 270 23.42 20.64 22.75
C GLU A 270 22.80 19.54 23.65
N HIS A 271 23.67 18.66 24.14
CA HIS A 271 23.23 17.54 24.99
C HIS A 271 22.92 18.01 26.42
N PRO A 272 21.83 17.55 27.04
CA PRO A 272 20.90 16.55 26.50
C PRO A 272 19.65 17.16 25.81
N GLU A 273 19.39 18.47 25.93
CA GLU A 273 18.08 19.07 25.64
C GLU A 273 17.85 19.40 24.16
N SER A 274 18.91 19.64 23.38
CA SER A 274 18.79 20.00 21.97
C SER A 274 19.20 18.85 21.09
N TYR A 275 18.21 18.20 20.48
CA TYR A 275 18.39 17.02 19.64
C TYR A 275 17.42 16.98 18.44
N ALA A 276 17.80 16.27 17.41
CA ALA A 276 16.98 16.03 16.23
C ALA A 276 15.73 15.22 16.61
N SER A 277 14.57 15.66 16.14
CA SER A 277 13.29 14.99 16.38
C SER A 277 12.43 15.01 15.12
N TRP A 278 11.63 13.98 14.93
CA TRP A 278 10.78 13.84 13.74
C TRP A 278 9.73 14.95 13.71
N TRP A 279 9.77 15.75 12.65
CA TRP A 279 8.93 16.94 12.46
C TRP A 279 8.86 17.90 13.65
N GLY A 280 9.90 17.93 14.48
CA GLY A 280 9.98 18.79 15.67
C GLY A 280 9.31 18.24 16.92
N PHE A 281 8.69 17.05 16.86
CA PHE A 281 8.10 16.39 18.02
C PHE A 281 9.20 15.85 18.96
N LYS A 282 9.45 16.55 20.06
CA LYS A 282 10.48 16.17 21.05
C LYS A 282 10.24 14.81 21.72
N THR A 283 9.04 14.25 21.60
CA THR A 283 8.71 12.89 22.04
C THR A 283 9.22 11.81 21.09
N LEU A 284 9.69 12.19 19.88
CA LEU A 284 10.14 11.28 18.82
C LEU A 284 11.55 11.65 18.35
N PRO A 285 12.61 11.38 19.16
CA PRO A 285 13.99 11.61 18.74
C PRO A 285 14.33 10.80 17.50
N THR A 286 14.83 11.49 16.48
CA THR A 286 15.14 10.89 15.17
C THR A 286 16.46 10.13 15.23
N ILE A 287 16.47 8.95 14.65
CA ILE A 287 17.68 8.15 14.46
C ILE A 287 18.58 8.82 13.41
N LYS A 288 19.85 8.93 13.71
CA LYS A 288 20.86 9.40 12.79
C LYS A 288 20.98 8.44 11.60
N LYS A 289 20.67 8.94 10.40
CA LYS A 289 20.48 8.11 9.18
C LYS A 289 21.68 7.22 8.81
N ASP A 290 22.91 7.62 9.18
CA ASP A 290 24.15 6.90 8.90
C ASP A 290 24.73 6.14 10.11
N SER A 291 24.04 6.08 11.25
CA SER A 291 24.46 5.31 12.42
C SER A 291 24.62 3.83 12.07
N LYS A 292 25.89 3.40 11.98
CA LYS A 292 26.22 2.01 11.62
C LYS A 292 25.82 1.02 12.71
N SER A 293 25.93 1.43 13.98
CA SER A 293 25.58 0.60 15.13
C SER A 293 24.06 0.36 15.20
N PHE A 294 23.24 1.38 14.95
CA PHE A 294 21.79 1.23 14.84
C PHE A 294 21.40 0.32 13.65
N GLN A 295 21.93 0.60 12.46
CA GLN A 295 21.65 -0.21 11.28
C GLN A 295 22.02 -1.69 11.51
N LYS A 296 23.18 -1.94 12.15
CA LYS A 296 23.59 -3.30 12.52
C LYS A 296 22.63 -3.93 13.52
N PHE A 297 22.21 -3.18 14.55
CA PHE A 297 21.25 -3.66 15.54
C PHE A 297 19.91 -4.05 14.89
N VAL A 298 19.37 -3.22 14.01
CA VAL A 298 18.12 -3.54 13.30
C VAL A 298 18.28 -4.80 12.46
N CYS A 299 19.33 -4.88 11.64
CA CYS A 299 19.52 -6.00 10.73
C CYS A 299 19.84 -7.33 11.44
N ASP A 300 20.70 -7.30 12.47
CA ASP A 300 21.23 -8.52 13.09
C ASP A 300 20.40 -8.97 14.31
N LYS A 301 19.59 -8.06 14.91
CA LYS A 301 18.84 -8.38 16.13
C LYS A 301 17.34 -8.22 15.95
N VAL A 302 16.88 -7.07 15.44
CA VAL A 302 15.43 -6.81 15.38
C VAL A 302 14.77 -7.68 14.31
N VAL A 303 15.34 -7.70 13.08
CA VAL A 303 14.82 -8.53 11.99
C VAL A 303 14.86 -10.03 12.38
N GLU A 304 15.99 -10.48 12.97
CA GLU A 304 16.13 -11.87 13.46
C GLU A 304 15.04 -12.20 14.48
N TYR A 305 14.91 -11.41 15.52
CA TYR A 305 13.99 -11.63 16.63
C TYR A 305 12.54 -11.81 16.16
N TRP A 306 12.07 -10.91 15.27
CA TRP A 306 10.69 -10.95 14.81
C TRP A 306 10.44 -12.03 13.75
N VAL A 307 11.42 -12.32 12.88
CA VAL A 307 11.31 -13.47 11.94
C VAL A 307 11.26 -14.78 12.71
N ASP A 308 12.11 -14.97 13.73
CA ASP A 308 12.10 -16.16 14.60
C ASP A 308 10.81 -16.26 15.42
N ALA A 309 10.14 -15.13 15.68
CA ALA A 309 8.81 -15.10 16.29
C ALA A 309 7.66 -15.39 15.31
N GLY A 310 7.95 -15.56 14.01
CA GLY A 310 7.02 -16.05 12.99
C GLY A 310 6.45 -15.00 12.03
N ILE A 311 7.03 -13.79 11.95
CA ILE A 311 6.66 -12.86 10.88
C ILE A 311 7.19 -13.35 9.52
N ARG A 312 6.48 -13.01 8.44
CA ARG A 312 6.87 -13.29 7.06
C ARG A 312 6.98 -12.01 6.20
N GLY A 313 6.83 -10.87 6.80
CA GLY A 313 6.99 -9.59 6.13
C GLY A 313 7.25 -8.44 7.08
N VAL A 314 7.78 -7.37 6.53
CA VAL A 314 8.01 -6.09 7.22
C VAL A 314 7.44 -4.96 6.37
N ARG A 315 6.67 -4.09 6.97
CA ARG A 315 6.32 -2.78 6.42
C ARG A 315 7.25 -1.74 7.05
N LEU A 316 7.93 -0.96 6.25
CA LEU A 316 8.79 0.13 6.71
C LEU A 316 7.97 1.41 6.84
N ASP A 317 7.84 1.87 8.07
CA ASP A 317 7.26 3.16 8.43
C ASP A 317 8.11 4.30 7.85
N VAL A 318 7.46 5.30 7.27
CA VAL A 318 8.07 6.47 6.64
C VAL A 318 9.37 6.15 5.88
N VAL A 319 9.31 5.17 4.97
CA VAL A 319 10.52 4.65 4.28
C VAL A 319 11.29 5.75 3.54
N ASP A 320 10.62 6.83 3.16
CA ASP A 320 11.23 8.03 2.55
C ASP A 320 12.22 8.75 3.49
N GLU A 321 12.13 8.52 4.78
CA GLU A 321 13.06 9.04 5.78
C GLU A 321 14.33 8.17 5.94
N LEU A 322 14.28 6.90 5.49
CA LEU A 322 15.42 5.98 5.57
C LEU A 322 16.34 6.19 4.36
N THR A 323 17.63 5.90 4.50
CA THR A 323 18.54 5.89 3.35
C THR A 323 18.36 4.62 2.52
N ASP A 324 18.51 4.70 1.21
CA ASP A 324 18.45 3.52 0.31
C ASP A 324 19.42 2.42 0.75
N LYS A 325 20.61 2.81 1.21
CA LYS A 325 21.59 1.88 1.77
C LYS A 325 21.08 1.12 3.00
N PHE A 326 20.30 1.78 3.85
CA PHE A 326 19.73 1.11 5.03
C PHE A 326 18.57 0.19 4.62
N VAL A 327 17.70 0.63 3.73
CA VAL A 327 16.62 -0.20 3.17
C VAL A 327 17.22 -1.45 2.50
N TYR A 328 18.29 -1.31 1.71
CA TYR A 328 19.02 -2.45 1.14
C TYR A 328 19.52 -3.45 2.20
N LYS A 329 20.09 -2.94 3.32
CA LYS A 329 20.56 -3.81 4.42
C LYS A 329 19.42 -4.54 5.09
N ILE A 330 18.30 -3.86 5.34
CA ILE A 330 17.08 -4.49 5.91
C ILE A 330 16.59 -5.57 4.97
N ARG A 331 16.46 -5.27 3.66
CA ARG A 331 16.09 -6.28 2.65
C ARG A 331 17.01 -7.50 2.70
N LYS A 332 18.30 -7.27 2.67
CA LYS A 332 19.30 -8.36 2.71
C LYS A 332 19.17 -9.21 3.97
N ALA A 333 19.01 -8.59 5.14
CA ALA A 333 18.84 -9.31 6.41
C ALA A 333 17.54 -10.13 6.42
N LEU A 334 16.45 -9.54 5.93
CA LEU A 334 15.14 -10.16 5.87
C LEU A 334 15.13 -11.35 4.88
N LYS A 335 15.67 -11.17 3.67
CA LYS A 335 15.74 -12.22 2.63
C LYS A 335 16.71 -13.35 3.00
N ALA A 336 17.77 -13.07 3.74
CA ALA A 336 18.69 -14.11 4.23
C ALA A 336 18.03 -15.11 5.21
N ARG A 337 16.90 -14.73 5.83
CA ARG A 337 16.10 -15.58 6.72
C ARG A 337 14.92 -16.27 6.03
N GLY A 338 14.72 -15.99 4.76
CA GLY A 338 13.70 -16.56 3.89
C GLY A 338 13.53 -15.68 2.66
N GLU A 339 13.86 -16.20 1.49
CA GLU A 339 13.74 -15.45 0.22
C GLU A 339 12.32 -14.95 -0.02
N ASP A 340 11.33 -15.70 0.48
CA ASP A 340 9.91 -15.36 0.40
C ASP A 340 9.44 -14.35 1.46
N ASN A 341 10.30 -13.83 2.33
CA ASN A 341 9.92 -12.77 3.24
C ASN A 341 9.62 -11.48 2.46
N PHE A 342 8.54 -10.79 2.83
CA PHE A 342 7.97 -9.67 2.09
C PHE A 342 8.37 -8.33 2.68
N LEU A 343 8.83 -7.38 1.86
CA LEU A 343 9.23 -6.04 2.30
C LEU A 343 8.40 -4.96 1.61
N ILE A 344 7.62 -4.22 2.40
CA ILE A 344 6.73 -3.14 1.96
C ILE A 344 7.27 -1.80 2.44
N GLY A 345 7.20 -0.76 1.62
CA GLY A 345 7.48 0.61 2.03
C GLY A 345 6.21 1.45 2.13
N GLU A 346 6.16 2.37 3.08
CA GLU A 346 5.17 3.44 3.06
C GLU A 346 5.64 4.56 2.14
N VAL A 347 5.00 4.68 0.96
CA VAL A 347 5.27 5.73 -0.03
C VAL A 347 3.92 6.28 -0.51
N TRP A 348 3.78 7.60 -0.48
CA TRP A 348 2.51 8.26 -0.79
C TRP A 348 2.34 8.66 -2.27
N GLU A 349 3.43 8.62 -3.05
CA GLU A 349 3.45 8.96 -4.48
C GLU A 349 3.94 7.78 -5.32
N ASP A 350 4.23 8.00 -6.62
CA ASP A 350 4.83 6.97 -7.48
C ASP A 350 6.24 6.62 -6.96
N ALA A 351 6.38 5.40 -6.45
CA ALA A 351 7.62 4.90 -5.87
C ALA A 351 8.71 4.59 -6.91
N THR A 352 8.36 4.55 -8.20
CA THR A 352 9.34 4.25 -9.28
C THR A 352 10.24 5.43 -9.59
N ASN A 353 9.78 6.65 -9.25
CA ASN A 353 10.51 7.89 -9.53
C ASN A 353 10.49 8.90 -8.37
N LYS A 354 10.16 8.44 -7.17
CA LYS A 354 10.06 9.27 -5.97
C LYS A 354 11.32 10.09 -5.72
N ILE A 355 11.14 11.38 -5.45
CA ILE A 355 12.17 12.27 -4.91
C ILE A 355 11.76 12.62 -3.47
N SER A 356 12.63 12.34 -2.52
CA SER A 356 12.44 12.68 -1.11
C SER A 356 13.67 13.44 -0.61
N TYR A 357 13.44 14.61 0.01
CA TYR A 357 14.53 15.49 0.50
C TYR A 357 15.61 15.81 -0.54
N GLY A 358 15.18 16.02 -1.80
CA GLY A 358 16.07 16.31 -2.92
C GLY A 358 16.85 15.10 -3.48
N VAL A 359 16.63 13.90 -2.94
CA VAL A 359 17.27 12.67 -3.38
C VAL A 359 16.28 11.78 -4.09
N ARG A 360 16.60 11.31 -5.31
CA ARG A 360 15.83 10.30 -6.02
C ARG A 360 15.96 8.96 -5.31
N ARG A 361 14.84 8.37 -4.95
CA ARG A 361 14.79 7.07 -4.28
C ARG A 361 14.90 5.95 -5.30
N LYS A 362 15.63 4.90 -4.95
CA LYS A 362 15.95 3.81 -5.86
C LYS A 362 15.19 2.51 -5.53
N TYR A 363 13.95 2.64 -5.06
CA TYR A 363 13.16 1.51 -4.54
C TYR A 363 13.05 0.34 -5.51
N TYR A 364 12.87 0.61 -6.79
CA TYR A 364 12.75 -0.41 -7.83
C TYR A 364 13.96 -0.50 -8.75
N THR A 365 14.66 0.61 -9.00
CA THR A 365 15.87 0.58 -9.84
C THR A 365 17.02 -0.17 -9.20
N ASP A 366 17.11 -0.19 -7.87
CA ASP A 366 18.07 -1.01 -7.12
C ASP A 366 17.40 -2.23 -6.44
N GLY A 367 16.12 -2.49 -6.70
CA GLY A 367 15.38 -3.64 -6.17
C GLY A 367 15.27 -3.66 -4.64
N LEU A 368 15.02 -2.51 -4.01
CA LEU A 368 15.06 -2.36 -2.55
C LEU A 368 13.78 -2.82 -1.85
N LEU A 369 12.61 -2.64 -2.48
CA LEU A 369 11.31 -3.00 -1.93
C LEU A 369 10.60 -4.01 -2.82
N ASP A 370 9.82 -4.92 -2.24
CA ASP A 370 8.94 -5.81 -2.98
C ASP A 370 7.64 -5.11 -3.38
N SER A 371 7.15 -4.22 -2.52
CA SER A 371 5.87 -3.52 -2.63
C SER A 371 5.90 -2.18 -1.93
N VAL A 372 4.90 -1.35 -2.22
CA VAL A 372 4.58 -0.13 -1.46
C VAL A 372 3.08 -0.05 -1.19
N MET A 373 2.70 0.73 -0.17
CA MET A 373 1.31 1.11 0.06
C MET A 373 0.85 2.02 -1.09
N ASN A 374 -0.14 1.57 -1.87
CA ASN A 374 -0.54 2.19 -3.14
C ASN A 374 -1.51 3.37 -2.93
N TYR A 375 -1.04 4.43 -2.29
CA TYR A 375 -1.83 5.66 -2.07
C TYR A 375 -2.24 6.38 -3.36
N PRO A 376 -1.43 6.39 -4.45
CA PRO A 376 -1.90 6.96 -5.72
C PRO A 376 -3.16 6.28 -6.24
N LEU A 377 -3.25 4.95 -6.22
CA LEU A 377 -4.44 4.21 -6.64
C LEU A 377 -5.62 4.46 -5.70
N ARG A 378 -5.38 4.52 -4.37
CA ARG A 378 -6.41 4.91 -3.39
C ARG A 378 -7.06 6.23 -3.77
N SER A 379 -6.25 7.25 -4.00
CA SER A 379 -6.73 8.59 -4.36
C SER A 379 -7.54 8.57 -5.66
N ALA A 380 -7.09 7.82 -6.65
CA ALA A 380 -7.76 7.69 -7.94
C ALA A 380 -9.10 6.93 -7.85
N ILE A 381 -9.17 5.88 -7.02
CA ILE A 381 -10.43 5.15 -6.75
C ILE A 381 -11.44 6.06 -6.07
N ILE A 382 -11.03 6.78 -5.02
CA ILE A 382 -11.90 7.70 -4.28
C ILE A 382 -12.42 8.81 -5.20
N ASP A 383 -11.55 9.41 -5.99
CA ASP A 383 -11.93 10.47 -6.96
C ASP A 383 -12.96 9.94 -7.96
N TYR A 384 -12.74 8.77 -8.55
CA TYR A 384 -13.67 8.13 -9.47
C TYR A 384 -15.04 7.87 -8.83
N VAL A 385 -15.07 7.29 -7.65
CA VAL A 385 -16.32 6.95 -6.94
C VAL A 385 -17.09 8.20 -6.53
N MET A 386 -16.37 9.24 -6.09
CA MET A 386 -16.98 10.50 -5.64
C MET A 386 -17.50 11.38 -6.79
N LYS A 387 -16.75 11.46 -7.89
CA LYS A 387 -17.02 12.40 -8.99
C LYS A 387 -17.69 11.74 -10.20
N GLY A 388 -17.55 10.44 -10.38
CA GLY A 388 -17.98 9.74 -11.60
C GLY A 388 -17.09 10.09 -12.81
N ASP A 389 -15.85 10.51 -12.59
CA ASP A 389 -14.86 10.83 -13.62
C ASP A 389 -13.78 9.77 -13.66
N CYS A 390 -13.58 9.15 -14.81
CA CYS A 390 -12.60 8.10 -15.01
C CYS A 390 -11.16 8.60 -15.25
N SER A 391 -10.96 9.90 -15.42
CA SER A 391 -9.70 10.46 -15.95
C SER A 391 -8.51 10.18 -15.05
N LEU A 392 -8.62 10.48 -13.74
CA LEU A 392 -7.54 10.25 -12.79
C LEU A 392 -7.26 8.75 -12.60
N LEU A 393 -8.33 7.94 -12.47
CA LEU A 393 -8.19 6.49 -12.33
C LEU A 393 -7.48 5.88 -13.55
N ARG A 394 -7.92 6.28 -14.76
CA ARG A 394 -7.30 5.82 -16.01
C ARG A 394 -5.83 6.24 -16.09
N LEU A 395 -5.52 7.50 -15.81
CA LEU A 395 -4.14 8.00 -15.85
C LEU A 395 -3.24 7.25 -14.87
N THR A 396 -3.66 7.12 -13.60
CA THR A 396 -2.91 6.40 -12.57
C THR A 396 -2.64 4.95 -12.96
N LEU A 397 -3.64 4.26 -13.52
CA LEU A 397 -3.47 2.87 -13.95
C LEU A 397 -2.49 2.75 -15.13
N LEU A 398 -2.57 3.63 -16.14
CA LEU A 398 -1.64 3.65 -17.27
C LEU A 398 -0.20 3.94 -16.81
N GLU A 399 -0.04 4.88 -15.88
CA GLU A 399 1.25 5.23 -15.28
C GLU A 399 1.86 4.04 -14.55
N GLN A 400 1.11 3.40 -13.67
CA GLN A 400 1.60 2.23 -12.92
C GLN A 400 1.91 1.04 -13.84
N LEU A 401 1.07 0.78 -14.86
CA LEU A 401 1.32 -0.25 -15.87
C LEU A 401 2.59 0.02 -16.70
N ASN A 402 2.95 1.28 -16.93
CA ASN A 402 4.16 1.65 -17.66
C ASN A 402 5.41 1.65 -16.78
N ASN A 403 5.30 2.10 -15.53
CA ASN A 403 6.45 2.47 -14.70
C ASN A 403 6.95 1.33 -13.81
N TYR A 404 6.04 0.48 -13.29
CA TYR A 404 6.41 -0.56 -12.31
C TYR A 404 6.93 -1.84 -12.97
N PRO A 405 7.92 -2.52 -12.36
CA PRO A 405 8.20 -3.93 -12.66
C PRO A 405 6.94 -4.78 -12.45
N LYS A 406 6.63 -5.69 -13.37
CA LYS A 406 5.40 -6.50 -13.34
C LYS A 406 5.20 -7.22 -12.00
N GLN A 407 6.25 -7.85 -11.46
CA GLN A 407 6.19 -8.57 -10.19
C GLN A 407 5.88 -7.66 -9.00
N SER A 408 6.31 -6.40 -9.03
CA SER A 408 5.99 -5.41 -8.00
C SER A 408 4.58 -4.85 -8.17
N LEU A 409 4.17 -4.61 -9.41
CA LEU A 409 2.81 -4.19 -9.74
C LEU A 409 1.78 -5.19 -9.21
N ASP A 410 2.06 -6.50 -9.34
CA ASP A 410 1.18 -7.58 -8.87
C ASP A 410 1.18 -7.75 -7.33
N SER A 411 2.11 -7.13 -6.64
CA SER A 411 2.23 -7.16 -5.18
C SER A 411 1.99 -5.81 -4.49
N LEU A 412 1.64 -4.74 -5.23
CA LEU A 412 1.32 -3.43 -4.63
C LEU A 412 0.20 -3.57 -3.61
N MET A 413 0.40 -3.00 -2.41
CA MET A 413 -0.59 -3.03 -1.34
C MET A 413 -1.67 -1.97 -1.60
N ASN A 414 -2.81 -2.38 -2.16
CA ASN A 414 -3.92 -1.50 -2.48
C ASN A 414 -4.75 -1.20 -1.22
N VAL A 415 -4.70 0.03 -0.74
CA VAL A 415 -5.41 0.49 0.46
C VAL A 415 -6.61 1.35 0.09
N LEU A 416 -7.68 1.32 0.89
CA LEU A 416 -8.78 2.31 0.87
C LEU A 416 -8.82 3.10 2.18
N SER A 417 -8.79 2.42 3.32
CA SER A 417 -8.54 3.01 4.63
C SER A 417 -7.23 2.51 5.22
N THR A 418 -6.66 3.29 6.12
CA THR A 418 -5.54 2.93 6.98
C THR A 418 -5.69 3.59 8.35
N HIS A 419 -4.80 3.29 9.27
CA HIS A 419 -4.74 3.94 10.58
C HIS A 419 -4.42 5.46 10.52
N ASP A 420 -3.99 5.98 9.35
CA ASP A 420 -3.65 7.39 9.10
C ASP A 420 -4.67 8.13 8.23
N SER A 421 -5.73 7.45 7.80
CA SER A 421 -6.72 8.04 6.91
C SER A 421 -8.14 7.88 7.46
N THR A 422 -9.04 8.80 7.09
CA THR A 422 -10.49 8.65 7.32
C THR A 422 -10.96 7.31 6.77
N ARG A 423 -11.84 6.62 7.51
CA ARG A 423 -12.44 5.36 7.08
C ARG A 423 -13.25 5.53 5.83
N ILE A 424 -13.20 4.53 4.97
CA ILE A 424 -13.72 4.66 3.60
C ILE A 424 -15.22 4.94 3.59
N ILE A 425 -16.01 4.28 4.43
CA ILE A 425 -17.46 4.53 4.50
C ILE A 425 -17.76 5.98 4.91
N THR A 426 -17.03 6.51 5.89
CA THR A 426 -17.15 7.91 6.35
C THR A 426 -16.78 8.87 5.23
N LEU A 427 -15.65 8.65 4.56
CA LEU A 427 -15.17 9.50 3.48
C LEU A 427 -16.13 9.54 2.29
N LEU A 428 -16.66 8.39 1.87
CA LEU A 428 -17.55 8.28 0.72
C LEU A 428 -19.00 8.64 1.01
N GLY A 429 -19.39 8.54 2.29
CA GLY A 429 -20.76 8.82 2.74
C GLY A 429 -21.01 10.28 3.07
N ARG A 430 -20.07 10.96 3.65
CA ARG A 430 -20.26 12.30 4.21
C ARG A 430 -20.54 13.38 3.14
N ARG A 431 -21.43 14.32 3.45
CA ARG A 431 -21.79 15.46 2.58
C ARG A 431 -20.87 16.66 2.75
N HIS A 432 -20.26 16.81 3.92
CA HIS A 432 -19.39 17.93 4.26
C HIS A 432 -18.08 17.46 4.87
N THR A 433 -17.04 18.26 4.76
CA THR A 433 -15.74 17.95 5.36
C THR A 433 -15.66 18.55 6.76
N VAL A 434 -15.31 17.74 7.75
CA VAL A 434 -14.98 18.19 9.10
C VAL A 434 -13.46 18.30 9.19
N THR A 435 -12.96 19.49 9.48
CA THR A 435 -11.52 19.77 9.55
C THR A 435 -11.02 19.93 10.98
N ASP A 436 -11.91 20.29 11.92
CA ASP A 436 -11.58 20.42 13.33
C ASP A 436 -11.62 19.05 14.02
N LYS A 437 -10.46 18.57 14.47
CA LYS A 437 -10.33 17.30 15.15
C LYS A 437 -11.12 17.23 16.47
N ASP A 438 -11.33 18.33 17.16
CA ASP A 438 -12.09 18.34 18.42
C ASP A 438 -13.60 18.10 18.16
N LEU A 439 -14.11 18.42 16.97
CA LEU A 439 -15.49 18.17 16.55
C LEU A 439 -15.70 16.75 16.03
N MET A 440 -14.67 16.13 15.43
CA MET A 440 -14.77 14.81 14.79
C MET A 440 -15.24 13.69 15.72
N ALA A 441 -15.06 13.85 17.04
CA ALA A 441 -15.50 12.86 18.04
C ALA A 441 -17.03 12.63 18.04
N ASN A 442 -17.80 13.65 17.63
CA ASN A 442 -19.26 13.65 17.66
C ASN A 442 -19.88 13.58 16.27
N GLU A 443 -19.05 13.47 15.24
CA GLU A 443 -19.48 13.47 13.85
C GLU A 443 -19.68 12.04 13.34
N PHE A 444 -20.94 11.66 13.20
CA PHE A 444 -21.35 10.39 12.61
C PHE A 444 -22.14 10.63 11.33
N LEU A 445 -22.17 9.64 10.47
CA LEU A 445 -23.03 9.68 9.28
C LEU A 445 -24.52 9.57 9.69
N ASP A 446 -25.38 10.36 9.06
CA ASP A 446 -26.80 10.09 9.13
C ASP A 446 -27.17 8.83 8.31
N GLU A 447 -28.41 8.34 8.44
CA GLU A 447 -28.85 7.11 7.75
C GLU A 447 -28.66 7.18 6.23
N TRP A 448 -28.90 8.33 5.64
CA TRP A 448 -28.75 8.54 4.19
C TRP A 448 -27.26 8.58 3.80
N GLU A 449 -26.42 9.27 4.56
CA GLU A 449 -24.98 9.32 4.36
C GLU A 449 -24.35 7.93 4.49
N TYR A 450 -24.78 7.17 5.52
CA TYR A 450 -24.32 5.80 5.73
C TYR A 450 -24.71 4.89 4.55
N ALA A 451 -25.96 4.90 4.13
CA ALA A 451 -26.44 4.12 3.00
C ALA A 451 -25.67 4.45 1.71
N ARG A 452 -25.46 5.76 1.45
CA ARG A 452 -24.64 6.23 0.32
C ARG A 452 -23.18 5.79 0.44
N GLY A 453 -22.59 5.91 1.62
CA GLY A 453 -21.22 5.48 1.90
C GLY A 453 -21.03 4.00 1.61
N LYS A 454 -21.94 3.17 2.08
CA LYS A 454 -21.96 1.73 1.87
C LYS A 454 -22.06 1.33 0.40
N GLU A 455 -22.95 1.94 -0.39
CA GLU A 455 -23.03 1.66 -1.83
C GLU A 455 -21.73 2.02 -2.56
N ARG A 456 -21.15 3.17 -2.22
CA ARG A 456 -19.90 3.65 -2.81
C ARG A 456 -18.70 2.84 -2.36
N GLU A 457 -18.68 2.39 -1.11
CA GLU A 457 -17.64 1.49 -0.60
C GLU A 457 -17.66 0.15 -1.35
N LYS A 458 -18.84 -0.44 -1.57
CA LYS A 458 -18.96 -1.65 -2.41
C LYS A 458 -18.39 -1.44 -3.81
N LEU A 459 -18.60 -0.28 -4.42
CA LEU A 459 -18.03 0.05 -5.71
C LEU A 459 -16.49 0.21 -5.65
N ALA A 460 -15.98 0.91 -4.61
CA ALA A 460 -14.55 1.14 -4.42
C ALA A 460 -13.78 -0.17 -4.16
N THR A 461 -14.36 -1.07 -3.36
CA THR A 461 -13.73 -2.37 -3.04
C THR A 461 -13.66 -3.30 -4.24
N VAL A 462 -14.61 -3.22 -5.18
CA VAL A 462 -14.50 -3.95 -6.45
C VAL A 462 -13.26 -3.51 -7.24
N LEU A 463 -12.94 -2.21 -7.29
CA LEU A 463 -11.68 -1.75 -7.87
C LEU A 463 -10.47 -2.24 -7.08
N GLN A 464 -10.50 -2.09 -5.75
CA GLN A 464 -9.41 -2.53 -4.87
C GLN A 464 -9.07 -4.02 -5.05
N PHE A 465 -10.10 -4.88 -5.19
CA PHE A 465 -9.95 -6.34 -5.25
C PHE A 465 -9.64 -6.87 -6.64
N PHE A 466 -10.07 -6.22 -7.71
CA PHE A 466 -10.00 -6.79 -9.07
C PHE A 466 -9.01 -6.10 -10.00
N LEU A 467 -8.47 -4.94 -9.65
CA LEU A 467 -7.29 -4.37 -10.29
C LEU A 467 -6.04 -5.22 -9.97
N TYR A 468 -4.86 -4.88 -10.50
CA TYR A 468 -3.61 -5.51 -10.09
C TYR A 468 -3.26 -5.18 -8.62
N GLY A 469 -2.29 -5.89 -8.05
CA GLY A 469 -1.87 -5.73 -6.66
C GLY A 469 -2.70 -6.56 -5.68
N VAL A 470 -2.51 -6.30 -4.40
CA VAL A 470 -3.06 -7.03 -3.26
C VAL A 470 -3.94 -6.09 -2.45
N PRO A 471 -5.27 -6.30 -2.39
CA PRO A 471 -6.14 -5.49 -1.56
C PRO A 471 -5.75 -5.63 -0.08
N SER A 472 -5.72 -4.49 0.61
CA SER A 472 -5.52 -4.39 2.05
C SER A 472 -6.76 -3.79 2.69
N VAL A 473 -7.48 -4.59 3.46
CA VAL A 473 -8.67 -4.19 4.20
C VAL A 473 -8.23 -3.72 5.59
N TYR A 474 -8.60 -2.51 5.97
CA TYR A 474 -8.39 -2.02 7.33
C TYR A 474 -9.50 -2.54 8.23
N TYR A 475 -9.15 -3.16 9.37
CA TYR A 475 -10.11 -3.80 10.27
C TYR A 475 -11.33 -2.93 10.54
N GLY A 476 -12.51 -3.50 10.40
CA GLY A 476 -13.78 -2.84 10.61
C GLY A 476 -14.37 -2.13 9.40
N ASP A 477 -13.61 -1.94 8.29
CA ASP A 477 -14.20 -1.43 7.05
C ASP A 477 -15.25 -2.43 6.52
N GLU A 478 -14.97 -3.73 6.62
CA GLU A 478 -15.90 -4.81 6.23
C GLU A 478 -17.18 -4.88 7.08
N GLU A 479 -17.23 -4.14 8.18
CA GLU A 479 -18.39 -4.01 9.06
C GLU A 479 -19.05 -2.63 9.00
N GLY A 480 -18.54 -1.72 8.16
CA GLY A 480 -19.02 -0.36 8.06
C GLY A 480 -18.66 0.50 9.27
N LEU A 481 -17.52 0.23 9.92
CA LEU A 481 -17.04 1.03 11.04
C LEU A 481 -16.69 2.44 10.58
N GLU A 482 -17.37 3.44 11.16
CA GLU A 482 -17.13 4.86 10.88
C GLU A 482 -15.94 5.41 11.66
N GLY A 483 -15.32 6.47 11.13
CA GLY A 483 -14.30 7.23 11.83
C GLY A 483 -13.59 8.22 10.92
N ASP A 484 -13.32 9.40 11.43
CA ASP A 484 -12.53 10.43 10.79
C ASP A 484 -11.03 10.19 10.95
N LEU A 485 -10.21 11.23 10.83
CA LEU A 485 -8.77 11.15 11.05
C LEU A 485 -8.44 10.66 12.48
N ASP A 486 -7.21 10.20 12.65
CA ASP A 486 -6.72 9.74 13.95
C ASP A 486 -7.01 10.74 15.11
N PRO A 487 -7.45 10.26 16.27
CA PRO A 487 -7.59 8.87 16.68
C PRO A 487 -8.94 8.22 16.34
N TYR A 488 -9.86 8.91 15.67
CA TYR A 488 -11.25 8.49 15.50
C TYR A 488 -11.43 7.37 14.46
N ASN A 489 -10.50 7.23 13.50
CA ASN A 489 -10.43 6.07 12.60
C ASN A 489 -9.94 4.78 13.30
N ARG A 490 -9.47 4.88 14.57
CA ARG A 490 -8.91 3.78 15.37
C ARG A 490 -9.89 3.35 16.47
N ARG A 491 -11.19 3.32 16.17
CA ARG A 491 -12.24 2.81 17.08
C ARG A 491 -12.13 1.31 17.24
N CYS A 492 -12.65 0.79 18.36
CA CYS A 492 -12.69 -0.66 18.60
C CYS A 492 -13.63 -1.35 17.61
N PHE A 493 -13.23 -2.53 17.18
CA PHE A 493 -14.07 -3.43 16.37
C PHE A 493 -15.32 -3.81 17.13
N ASN A 494 -16.49 -3.76 16.48
CA ASN A 494 -17.76 -4.08 17.10
C ASN A 494 -18.18 -5.50 16.71
N TRP A 495 -17.83 -6.48 17.54
CA TRP A 495 -18.11 -7.88 17.29
C TRP A 495 -19.60 -8.26 17.33
N GLU A 496 -20.47 -7.37 17.78
CA GLU A 496 -21.90 -7.67 17.99
C GLU A 496 -22.81 -7.02 16.95
N LYS A 497 -22.46 -5.86 16.42
CA LYS A 497 -23.37 -4.99 15.67
C LYS A 497 -22.83 -4.50 14.31
N GLY A 498 -21.94 -5.26 13.69
CA GLY A 498 -21.41 -4.91 12.37
C GLY A 498 -22.45 -5.01 11.24
N ASP A 499 -22.19 -4.31 10.13
CA ASP A 499 -23.02 -4.38 8.92
C ASP A 499 -22.80 -5.70 8.18
N LYS A 500 -23.70 -6.66 8.42
CA LYS A 500 -23.62 -8.01 7.83
C LYS A 500 -23.67 -8.02 6.30
N ASP A 501 -24.39 -7.09 5.68
CA ASP A 501 -24.47 -7.02 4.21
C ASP A 501 -23.13 -6.57 3.61
N LEU A 502 -22.42 -5.68 4.30
CA LEU A 502 -21.09 -5.27 3.89
C LEU A 502 -20.06 -6.39 4.12
N THR A 503 -20.10 -7.06 5.27
CA THR A 503 -19.26 -8.23 5.55
C THR A 503 -19.43 -9.33 4.49
N GLU A 504 -20.67 -9.65 4.13
CA GLU A 504 -20.96 -10.64 3.09
C GLU A 504 -20.50 -10.18 1.70
N HIS A 505 -20.54 -8.88 1.42
CA HIS A 505 -19.95 -8.33 0.20
C HIS A 505 -18.44 -8.61 0.12
N TYR A 506 -17.69 -8.29 1.19
CA TYR A 506 -16.24 -8.54 1.25
C TYR A 506 -15.91 -10.03 1.10
N LYS A 507 -16.62 -10.92 1.81
CA LYS A 507 -16.46 -12.38 1.66
C LYS A 507 -16.69 -12.83 0.21
N LYS A 508 -17.70 -12.28 -0.43
CA LYS A 508 -18.09 -12.66 -1.79
C LYS A 508 -17.07 -12.22 -2.84
N ILE A 509 -16.59 -10.97 -2.79
CA ILE A 509 -15.56 -10.49 -3.71
C ILE A 509 -14.21 -11.19 -3.45
N ALA A 510 -13.89 -11.51 -2.20
CA ALA A 510 -12.72 -12.30 -1.84
C ALA A 510 -12.78 -13.71 -2.45
N LYS A 511 -13.93 -14.38 -2.33
CA LYS A 511 -14.15 -15.71 -2.95
C LYS A 511 -14.00 -15.66 -4.47
N ILE A 512 -14.55 -14.65 -5.14
CA ILE A 512 -14.40 -14.48 -6.58
C ILE A 512 -12.92 -14.26 -6.94
N ARG A 513 -12.20 -13.40 -6.22
CA ARG A 513 -10.79 -13.14 -6.43
C ARG A 513 -9.96 -14.43 -6.28
N LYS A 514 -10.11 -15.14 -5.17
CA LYS A 514 -9.36 -16.37 -4.86
C LYS A 514 -9.69 -17.52 -5.83
N GLY A 515 -10.91 -17.57 -6.35
CA GLY A 515 -11.36 -18.57 -7.31
C GLY A 515 -10.89 -18.33 -8.76
N ASN A 516 -10.20 -17.23 -9.06
CA ASN A 516 -9.78 -16.88 -10.42
C ASN A 516 -8.31 -16.45 -10.46
N ALA A 517 -7.46 -17.33 -10.98
CA ALA A 517 -6.01 -17.14 -11.02
C ALA A 517 -5.55 -15.85 -11.75
N VAL A 518 -6.36 -15.31 -12.64
CA VAL A 518 -6.06 -14.08 -13.39
C VAL A 518 -5.84 -12.86 -12.48
N PHE A 519 -6.30 -12.88 -11.24
CA PHE A 519 -6.08 -11.81 -10.28
C PHE A 519 -4.72 -11.88 -9.58
N LYS A 520 -3.97 -12.96 -9.77
CA LYS A 520 -2.60 -13.10 -9.30
C LYS A 520 -1.64 -12.24 -10.15
N ASP A 521 -1.60 -12.50 -11.45
CA ASP A 521 -0.62 -11.92 -12.37
C ASP A 521 -1.14 -11.71 -13.81
N GLY A 522 -2.44 -11.93 -14.04
CA GLY A 522 -3.06 -11.80 -15.36
C GLY A 522 -2.93 -10.39 -15.93
N VAL A 523 -2.78 -10.32 -17.25
CA VAL A 523 -2.72 -9.05 -17.98
C VAL A 523 -3.97 -8.22 -17.70
N MET A 524 -3.79 -6.91 -17.57
CA MET A 524 -4.87 -5.94 -17.40
C MET A 524 -4.98 -5.04 -18.61
N ASN A 525 -6.22 -4.89 -19.13
CA ASN A 525 -6.52 -3.96 -20.22
C ASN A 525 -7.72 -3.08 -19.84
N ILE A 526 -7.59 -1.76 -20.04
CA ILE A 526 -8.70 -0.81 -19.91
C ILE A 526 -9.47 -0.83 -21.22
N ILE A 527 -10.74 -1.21 -21.17
CA ILE A 527 -11.62 -1.33 -22.35
C ILE A 527 -12.40 -0.05 -22.57
N LYS A 528 -12.91 0.55 -21.49
CA LYS A 528 -13.68 1.80 -21.55
C LYS A 528 -13.47 2.61 -20.28
N ALA A 529 -13.31 3.92 -20.42
CA ALA A 529 -13.19 4.87 -19.32
C ALA A 529 -13.84 6.19 -19.75
N GLU A 530 -15.17 6.29 -19.61
CA GLU A 530 -15.93 7.42 -20.13
C GLU A 530 -17.27 7.61 -19.39
N GLY A 531 -17.61 8.83 -19.05
CA GLY A 531 -18.93 9.20 -18.52
C GLY A 531 -19.35 8.40 -17.28
N GLY A 532 -18.43 8.15 -16.38
CA GLY A 532 -18.63 7.34 -15.17
C GLY A 532 -18.60 5.83 -15.38
N LEU A 533 -18.60 5.34 -16.63
CA LEU A 533 -18.46 3.93 -16.95
C LEU A 533 -16.99 3.56 -17.07
N PHE A 534 -16.51 2.70 -16.18
CA PHE A 534 -15.16 2.14 -16.22
C PHE A 534 -15.23 0.63 -16.45
N VAL A 535 -14.58 0.15 -17.53
CA VAL A 535 -14.56 -1.27 -17.90
C VAL A 535 -13.13 -1.70 -18.15
N PHE A 536 -12.71 -2.76 -17.48
CA PHE A 536 -11.40 -3.37 -17.67
C PHE A 536 -11.47 -4.89 -17.69
N THR A 537 -10.42 -5.52 -18.19
CA THR A 537 -10.28 -6.98 -18.18
C THR A 537 -9.04 -7.42 -17.43
N ARG A 538 -9.09 -8.61 -16.82
CA ARG A 538 -7.96 -9.34 -16.28
C ARG A 538 -7.85 -10.68 -16.99
N GLY A 539 -6.60 -11.06 -17.34
CA GLY A 539 -6.33 -12.28 -18.09
C GLY A 539 -6.76 -12.21 -19.56
N GLU A 540 -6.60 -13.32 -20.27
CA GLU A 540 -6.86 -13.48 -21.70
C GLU A 540 -7.65 -14.77 -21.99
N GLY A 541 -8.16 -14.89 -23.22
CA GLY A 541 -8.87 -16.08 -23.70
C GLY A 541 -10.07 -16.43 -22.82
N GLU A 542 -10.24 -17.72 -22.55
CA GLU A 542 -11.35 -18.26 -21.74
C GLU A 542 -11.26 -17.91 -20.25
N GLN A 543 -10.07 -17.60 -19.75
CA GLN A 543 -9.88 -17.20 -18.35
C GLN A 543 -10.15 -15.71 -18.11
N LYS A 544 -10.40 -14.95 -19.17
CA LYS A 544 -10.64 -13.51 -19.09
C LYS A 544 -11.84 -13.18 -18.20
N ILE A 545 -11.61 -12.30 -17.23
CA ILE A 545 -12.64 -11.67 -16.42
C ILE A 545 -12.79 -10.21 -16.86
N THR A 546 -14.03 -9.81 -17.12
CA THR A 546 -14.39 -8.42 -17.42
C THR A 546 -15.06 -7.81 -16.18
N VAL A 547 -14.57 -6.68 -15.73
CA VAL A 547 -15.16 -5.92 -14.62
C VAL A 547 -15.66 -4.58 -15.16
N ALA A 548 -16.94 -4.29 -14.92
CA ALA A 548 -17.58 -3.05 -15.31
C ALA A 548 -18.16 -2.33 -14.09
N LEU A 549 -17.90 -1.04 -13.98
CA LEU A 549 -18.33 -0.19 -12.86
C LEU A 549 -18.97 1.08 -13.38
N ASN A 550 -19.99 1.58 -12.67
CA ASN A 550 -20.69 2.80 -13.03
C ASN A 550 -20.77 3.76 -11.82
N ALA A 551 -19.82 4.68 -11.71
CA ALA A 551 -19.88 5.78 -10.74
C ALA A 551 -20.68 7.00 -11.29
N GLY A 552 -21.22 6.90 -12.50
CA GLY A 552 -22.06 7.95 -13.12
C GLY A 552 -23.48 7.99 -12.56
N ARG A 553 -24.21 9.03 -12.93
CA ARG A 553 -25.58 9.29 -12.43
C ARG A 553 -26.69 8.55 -13.19
N HIS A 554 -26.38 7.98 -14.34
CA HIS A 554 -27.37 7.32 -15.21
C HIS A 554 -27.05 5.85 -15.36
N THR A 555 -28.10 5.03 -15.38
CA THR A 555 -28.02 3.61 -15.69
C THR A 555 -27.41 3.39 -17.08
N LYS A 556 -26.51 2.41 -17.18
CA LYS A 556 -25.89 1.96 -18.43
C LYS A 556 -26.39 0.59 -18.80
N GLN A 557 -26.54 0.35 -20.11
CA GLN A 557 -26.87 -0.99 -20.64
C GLN A 557 -25.60 -1.59 -21.23
N LEU A 558 -25.30 -2.82 -20.86
CA LEU A 558 -24.18 -3.60 -21.41
C LEU A 558 -24.73 -4.79 -22.18
N TYR A 559 -24.26 -4.98 -23.42
CA TYR A 559 -24.67 -6.05 -24.31
C TYR A 559 -23.47 -6.92 -24.66
N PHE A 560 -23.68 -8.23 -24.69
CA PHE A 560 -22.69 -9.22 -25.06
C PHE A 560 -23.16 -10.01 -26.28
N SER A 561 -22.25 -10.48 -27.11
CA SER A 561 -22.56 -11.26 -28.31
C SER A 561 -23.18 -12.64 -28.02
N LYS A 562 -23.02 -13.12 -26.78
CA LYS A 562 -23.64 -14.37 -26.24
C LYS A 562 -23.91 -14.18 -24.76
N ALA A 563 -24.75 -15.05 -24.20
CA ALA A 563 -24.96 -15.08 -22.75
C ALA A 563 -23.65 -15.34 -22.01
N VAL A 564 -23.37 -14.53 -20.97
CA VAL A 564 -22.20 -14.60 -20.12
C VAL A 564 -22.62 -14.72 -18.66
N LYS A 565 -21.75 -15.33 -17.84
CA LYS A 565 -22.00 -15.50 -16.40
C LYS A 565 -21.46 -14.31 -15.61
N GLU A 566 -22.34 -13.66 -14.87
CA GLU A 566 -21.98 -12.65 -13.87
C GLU A 566 -21.70 -13.35 -12.54
N LEU A 567 -20.47 -13.20 -12.01
CA LEU A 567 -19.96 -13.99 -10.89
C LEU A 567 -20.49 -13.55 -9.51
N TYR A 568 -20.88 -12.29 -9.38
CA TYR A 568 -21.37 -11.77 -8.09
C TYR A 568 -22.84 -12.12 -7.85
N SER A 569 -23.71 -11.99 -8.83
CA SER A 569 -25.14 -12.35 -8.74
C SER A 569 -25.43 -13.80 -9.14
N ASN A 570 -24.48 -14.49 -9.80
CA ASN A 570 -24.65 -15.79 -10.47
C ASN A 570 -25.67 -15.79 -11.63
N LEU A 571 -26.01 -14.62 -12.17
CA LEU A 571 -26.91 -14.50 -13.30
C LEU A 571 -26.18 -14.80 -14.62
N THR A 572 -26.91 -15.41 -15.57
CA THR A 572 -26.42 -15.60 -16.93
C THR A 572 -27.33 -14.85 -17.89
N SER A 573 -26.77 -13.93 -18.67
CA SER A 573 -27.52 -13.09 -19.63
C SER A 573 -26.59 -12.57 -20.71
N ASP A 574 -27.13 -12.16 -21.84
CA ASP A 574 -26.46 -11.39 -22.87
C ASP A 574 -26.66 -9.87 -22.70
N LYS A 575 -27.49 -9.46 -21.73
CA LYS A 575 -27.81 -8.07 -21.41
C LYS A 575 -27.81 -7.85 -19.91
N PHE A 576 -27.13 -6.80 -19.46
CA PHE A 576 -27.11 -6.38 -18.06
C PHE A 576 -27.37 -4.89 -17.93
N GLU A 577 -28.14 -4.53 -16.90
CA GLU A 577 -28.35 -3.16 -16.47
C GLU A 577 -27.37 -2.81 -15.35
N LEU A 578 -26.59 -1.76 -15.55
CA LEU A 578 -25.59 -1.28 -14.59
C LEU A 578 -26.07 0.07 -14.02
N LYS A 579 -26.71 0.02 -12.86
CA LYS A 579 -27.23 1.20 -12.13
C LYS A 579 -26.10 2.12 -11.66
N PRO A 580 -26.38 3.36 -11.27
CA PRO A 580 -25.43 4.21 -10.52
C PRO A 580 -24.89 3.45 -9.30
N ASN A 581 -23.58 3.60 -9.02
CA ASN A 581 -22.80 2.86 -8.02
C ASN A 581 -22.83 1.32 -8.18
N GLY A 582 -23.31 0.81 -9.32
CA GLY A 582 -23.35 -0.61 -9.62
C GLY A 582 -22.06 -1.12 -10.26
N PHE A 583 -21.88 -2.44 -10.19
CA PHE A 583 -20.77 -3.16 -10.82
C PHE A 583 -21.20 -4.52 -11.35
N LEU A 584 -20.38 -5.06 -12.24
CA LEU A 584 -20.51 -6.42 -12.79
C LEU A 584 -19.15 -7.08 -12.89
N ILE A 585 -19.06 -8.36 -12.55
CA ILE A 585 -17.84 -9.18 -12.64
C ILE A 585 -18.17 -10.37 -13.53
N ILE A 586 -17.73 -10.35 -14.77
CA ILE A 586 -18.20 -11.23 -15.83
C ILE A 586 -17.10 -12.20 -16.25
N SER A 587 -17.39 -13.49 -16.20
CA SER A 587 -16.52 -14.55 -16.73
C SER A 587 -16.74 -14.73 -18.23
N ALA A 588 -15.62 -14.89 -18.98
CA ALA A 588 -15.70 -15.31 -20.39
C ALA A 588 -16.14 -16.78 -20.54
N LYS A 589 -15.98 -17.61 -19.50
CA LYS A 589 -16.55 -18.95 -19.44
C LYS A 589 -18.07 -18.84 -19.25
N ALA A 590 -18.82 -19.52 -20.13
CA ALA A 590 -20.27 -19.61 -20.01
C ALA A 590 -20.70 -20.47 -18.81
#